data_d0cbadb7723c6b72105dcd2ae4bb7b50
#
_entry.id   d0cbadb7723c6b72105dcd2ae4bb7b50
#
_cell.length_a   1.000
_cell.length_b   1.000
_cell.length_c   1.000
_cell.angle_alpha   90.00
_cell.angle_beta   90.00
_cell.angle_gamma   90.00
#
_symmetry.space_group_name_H-M   'P 1'
#
loop_
_entity.id
_entity.type
_entity.pdbx_description
1 polymer ?
#
loop_
_entity_poly.entity_id
_entity_poly.type
_entity_poly.pdbx_seq_one_letter_code
_entity_poly.pdbx_strand_id
1 'polypeptide(L)'
;LTDEWKTRGLKEGQQFATLTDIITKAWANKTTKEYKILRGLKKENLRDNMTNTELILNMLAEASTKDISQAVNPKDFDESKKVARQGGNVARVAMKELEAKTGRKVVTALNAKTVLQLKKKKEK
;
A
#
# COMPACT_ATOMS: atom_id res chain seq x y z
N LEU A 1 11.37 -1.35 -4.07
CA LEU A 1 11.31 -2.08 -2.79
C LEU A 1 11.64 -3.56 -2.93
N THR A 2 11.21 -4.20 -4.01
CA THR A 2 11.55 -5.62 -4.22
C THR A 2 13.04 -5.83 -4.39
N ASP A 3 13.77 -4.89 -4.99
CA ASP A 3 15.23 -4.96 -5.09
C ASP A 3 15.88 -4.89 -3.72
N GLU A 4 15.35 -4.06 -2.82
CA GLU A 4 15.83 -3.98 -1.44
C GLU A 4 15.65 -5.33 -0.73
N TRP A 5 14.50 -5.97 -0.91
CA TRP A 5 14.23 -7.28 -0.31
C TRP A 5 15.16 -8.37 -0.88
N LYS A 6 15.40 -8.38 -2.19
CA LYS A 6 16.32 -9.30 -2.82
C LYS A 6 17.74 -9.14 -2.28
N THR A 7 18.20 -7.89 -2.14
CA THR A 7 19.53 -7.58 -1.60
C THR A 7 19.69 -8.13 -0.18
N ARG A 8 18.60 -8.18 0.58
CA ARG A 8 18.60 -8.70 1.95
C ARG A 8 18.41 -10.23 2.03
N GLY A 9 18.36 -10.91 0.89
CA GLY A 9 18.26 -12.36 0.84
C GLY A 9 16.85 -12.90 1.08
N LEU A 10 15.82 -12.05 0.98
CA LEU A 10 14.45 -12.49 1.13
C LEU A 10 13.99 -13.22 -0.12
N LYS A 11 13.12 -14.21 0.07
CA LYS A 11 12.62 -15.07 -1.02
C LYS A 11 11.46 -14.40 -1.72
N GLU A 12 11.53 -14.38 -3.06
CA GLU A 12 10.41 -13.96 -3.88
C GLU A 12 9.20 -14.87 -3.66
N GLY A 13 8.05 -14.43 -4.11
CA GLY A 13 6.81 -15.17 -3.96
C GLY A 13 6.21 -14.94 -2.58
N GLN A 14 6.18 -15.97 -1.73
CA GLN A 14 5.45 -15.91 -0.46
C GLN A 14 5.96 -14.84 0.50
N GLN A 15 7.28 -14.68 0.65
CA GLN A 15 7.82 -13.66 1.57
C GLN A 15 7.53 -12.25 1.07
N PHE A 16 7.71 -12.00 -0.22
CA PHE A 16 7.40 -10.70 -0.81
C PHE A 16 5.90 -10.39 -0.70
N ALA A 17 5.04 -11.38 -0.97
CA ALA A 17 3.59 -11.22 -0.84
C ALA A 17 3.18 -10.92 0.59
N THR A 18 3.77 -11.62 1.56
CA THR A 18 3.50 -11.39 2.98
C THR A 18 3.88 -9.97 3.39
N LEU A 19 5.06 -9.51 2.99
CA LEU A 19 5.53 -8.15 3.32
C LEU A 19 4.65 -7.09 2.65
N THR A 20 4.25 -7.31 1.40
CA THR A 20 3.34 -6.40 0.70
C THR A 20 2.00 -6.31 1.42
N ASP A 21 1.46 -7.44 1.89
CA ASP A 21 0.21 -7.45 2.65
C ASP A 21 0.35 -6.73 3.98
N ILE A 22 1.49 -6.87 4.67
CA ILE A 22 1.75 -6.16 5.92
C ILE A 22 1.75 -4.65 5.68
N ILE A 23 2.42 -4.19 4.62
CA ILE A 23 2.46 -2.78 4.25
C ILE A 23 1.04 -2.25 3.99
N THR A 24 0.28 -2.96 3.16
CA THR A 24 -1.08 -2.56 2.78
C THR A 24 -2.01 -2.57 3.99
N LYS A 25 -1.93 -3.60 4.82
CA LYS A 25 -2.71 -3.70 6.06
C LYS A 25 -2.40 -2.55 7.01
N ALA A 26 -1.13 -2.16 7.10
CA ALA A 26 -0.70 -1.10 8.01
C ALA A 26 -1.26 0.27 7.62
N TRP A 27 -1.35 0.60 6.31
CA TRP A 27 -1.87 1.90 5.93
C TRP A 27 -3.35 1.88 5.57
N ALA A 28 -3.83 0.84 4.89
CA ALA A 28 -5.22 0.77 4.38
C ALA A 28 -6.14 -0.04 5.28
N ASN A 29 -5.61 -0.67 6.33
CA ASN A 29 -6.34 -1.54 7.26
C ASN A 29 -6.94 -2.77 6.57
N LYS A 30 -6.38 -3.18 5.43
CA LYS A 30 -6.82 -4.33 4.63
C LYS A 30 -5.62 -4.98 3.97
N THR A 31 -5.66 -6.31 3.83
CA THR A 31 -4.70 -7.01 2.97
C THR A 31 -5.02 -6.68 1.51
N THR A 32 -4.12 -7.01 0.61
CA THR A 32 -4.35 -6.82 -0.83
C THR A 32 -5.63 -7.53 -1.27
N LYS A 33 -5.86 -8.75 -0.81
CA LYS A 33 -7.07 -9.52 -1.12
C LYS A 33 -8.33 -8.83 -0.60
N GLU A 34 -8.31 -8.39 0.67
CA GLU A 34 -9.45 -7.70 1.27
C GLU A 34 -9.77 -6.39 0.54
N TYR A 35 -8.73 -5.67 0.12
CA TYR A 35 -8.88 -4.42 -0.63
C TYR A 35 -9.53 -4.69 -2.00
N LYS A 36 -9.08 -5.75 -2.68
CA LYS A 36 -9.70 -6.16 -3.96
C LYS A 36 -11.17 -6.51 -3.78
N ILE A 37 -11.50 -7.25 -2.73
CA ILE A 37 -12.89 -7.61 -2.42
C ILE A 37 -13.73 -6.35 -2.18
N LEU A 38 -13.22 -5.42 -1.37
CA LEU A 38 -13.91 -4.16 -1.11
C LEU A 38 -14.21 -3.40 -2.41
N ARG A 39 -13.27 -3.40 -3.37
CA ARG A 39 -13.40 -2.68 -4.63
C ARG A 39 -14.17 -3.46 -5.69
N GLY A 40 -14.58 -4.70 -5.39
CA GLY A 40 -15.32 -5.57 -6.33
C GLY A 40 -14.45 -6.14 -7.44
N LEU A 41 -13.16 -6.28 -7.20
CA LEU A 41 -12.21 -6.82 -8.18
C LEU A 41 -12.05 -8.32 -7.99
N LYS A 42 -11.87 -9.04 -9.10
CA LYS A 42 -11.59 -10.48 -9.09
C LYS A 42 -10.13 -10.74 -9.50
N LYS A 43 -9.85 -10.57 -10.79
CA LYS A 43 -8.53 -10.79 -11.37
C LYS A 43 -7.81 -9.48 -11.70
N GLU A 44 -8.54 -8.37 -11.68
CA GLU A 44 -8.01 -7.07 -12.06
C GLU A 44 -6.90 -6.63 -11.09
N ASN A 45 -5.95 -5.87 -11.60
CA ASN A 45 -4.86 -5.32 -10.82
C ASN A 45 -5.39 -4.25 -9.86
N LEU A 46 -5.05 -4.36 -8.58
CA LEU A 46 -5.52 -3.41 -7.58
C LEU A 46 -5.01 -1.99 -7.87
N ARG A 47 -3.75 -1.84 -8.24
CA ARG A 47 -3.17 -0.51 -8.49
C ARG A 47 -3.86 0.23 -9.63
N ASP A 48 -4.27 -0.49 -10.69
CA ASP A 48 -4.97 0.10 -11.82
C ASP A 48 -6.37 0.59 -11.44
N ASN A 49 -6.85 0.18 -10.28
CA ASN A 49 -8.19 0.49 -9.79
C ASN A 49 -8.15 1.30 -8.49
N MET A 50 -7.05 1.96 -8.22
CA MET A 50 -6.89 2.90 -7.11
C MET A 50 -7.04 4.33 -7.61
N THR A 51 -7.56 5.20 -6.74
CA THR A 51 -7.53 6.64 -7.00
C THR A 51 -6.09 7.14 -6.94
N ASN A 52 -5.85 8.35 -7.43
CA ASN A 52 -4.51 8.95 -7.36
C ASN A 52 -4.04 9.08 -5.92
N THR A 53 -4.93 9.45 -5.00
CA THR A 53 -4.59 9.57 -3.57
C THR A 53 -4.16 8.21 -3.00
N GLU A 54 -4.91 7.15 -3.31
CA GLU A 54 -4.56 5.80 -2.87
C GLU A 54 -3.21 5.36 -3.42
N LEU A 55 -2.95 5.64 -4.71
CA LEU A 55 -1.66 5.32 -5.33
C LEU A 55 -0.50 6.04 -4.65
N ILE A 56 -0.66 7.33 -4.36
CA ILE A 56 0.38 8.12 -3.71
C ILE A 56 0.65 7.59 -2.30
N LEU A 57 -0.39 7.27 -1.54
CA LEU A 57 -0.23 6.70 -0.20
C LEU A 57 0.45 5.34 -0.25
N ASN A 58 0.09 4.50 -1.22
CA ASN A 58 0.74 3.21 -1.39
C ASN A 58 2.22 3.37 -1.74
N MET A 59 2.55 4.31 -2.62
CA MET A 59 3.93 4.62 -2.96
C MET A 59 4.71 5.16 -1.76
N LEU A 60 4.08 6.01 -0.94
CA LEU A 60 4.69 6.51 0.29
C LEU A 60 4.99 5.37 1.26
N ALA A 61 4.05 4.43 1.41
CA ALA A 61 4.26 3.26 2.27
C ALA A 61 5.44 2.41 1.80
N GLU A 62 5.54 2.18 0.49
CA GLU A 62 6.64 1.40 -0.09
C GLU A 62 7.98 2.11 0.03
N ALA A 63 8.02 3.40 -0.31
CA ALA A 63 9.25 4.21 -0.21
C ALA A 63 9.73 4.31 1.23
N SER A 64 8.80 4.51 2.17
CA SER A 64 9.13 4.58 3.60
C SER A 64 9.68 3.25 4.10
N THR A 65 9.09 2.14 3.68
CA THR A 65 9.58 0.80 4.04
C THR A 65 11.01 0.60 3.53
N LYS A 66 11.28 0.98 2.29
CA LYS A 66 12.63 0.89 1.72
C LYS A 66 13.62 1.73 2.51
N ASP A 67 13.27 2.99 2.78
CA ASP A 67 14.16 3.92 3.48
C ASP A 67 14.44 3.45 4.91
N ILE A 68 13.42 2.97 5.62
CA ILE A 68 13.59 2.43 6.97
C ILE A 68 14.46 1.17 6.92
N SER A 69 14.20 0.29 5.95
CA SER A 69 15.01 -0.92 5.76
C SER A 69 16.50 -0.59 5.61
N GLN A 70 16.81 0.41 4.80
CA GLN A 70 18.20 0.84 4.59
C GLN A 70 18.81 1.47 5.83
N ALA A 71 18.01 2.13 6.65
CA ALA A 71 18.47 2.78 7.88
C ALA A 71 18.72 1.79 9.01
N VAL A 72 17.83 0.79 9.19
CA VAL A 72 17.90 -0.12 10.33
C VAL A 72 18.53 -1.48 10.01
N ASN A 73 18.73 -1.79 8.73
CA ASN A 73 19.40 -3.02 8.27
C ASN A 73 18.78 -4.30 8.86
N PRO A 74 17.51 -4.61 8.53
CA PRO A 74 16.89 -5.82 9.06
C PRO A 74 17.67 -7.06 8.64
N LYS A 75 17.90 -7.98 9.58
CA LYS A 75 18.76 -9.14 9.38
C LYS A 75 18.01 -10.37 8.86
N ASP A 76 16.71 -10.42 9.05
CA ASP A 76 15.90 -11.57 8.69
C ASP A 76 14.48 -11.16 8.32
N PHE A 77 13.66 -12.15 7.99
CA PHE A 77 12.28 -11.93 7.58
C PHE A 77 11.44 -11.28 8.69
N ASP A 78 11.61 -11.72 9.94
CA ASP A 78 10.87 -11.17 11.07
C ASP A 78 11.16 -9.69 11.28
N GLU A 79 12.42 -9.29 11.18
CA GLU A 79 12.80 -7.87 11.26
C GLU A 79 12.24 -7.09 10.08
N SER A 80 12.24 -7.68 8.88
CA SER A 80 11.67 -7.07 7.68
C SER A 80 10.16 -6.87 7.81
N LYS A 81 9.45 -7.76 8.51
CA LYS A 81 8.03 -7.58 8.81
C LYS A 81 7.78 -6.35 9.67
N LYS A 82 8.64 -6.13 10.68
CA LYS A 82 8.53 -4.94 11.54
C LYS A 82 8.73 -3.68 10.73
N VAL A 83 9.72 -3.68 9.84
CA VAL A 83 10.01 -2.54 8.95
C VAL A 83 8.81 -2.27 8.03
N ALA A 84 8.19 -3.32 7.49
CA ALA A 84 7.01 -3.19 6.65
C ALA A 84 5.84 -2.51 7.39
N ARG A 85 5.62 -2.88 8.65
CA ARG A 85 4.60 -2.22 9.48
C ARG A 85 4.92 -0.76 9.70
N GLN A 86 6.17 -0.43 9.97
CA GLN A 86 6.60 0.95 10.19
C GLN A 86 6.43 1.79 8.93
N GLY A 87 6.81 1.25 7.77
CA GLY A 87 6.66 1.94 6.50
C GLY A 87 5.19 2.18 6.14
N GLY A 88 4.36 1.16 6.32
CA GLY A 88 2.91 1.31 6.12
C GLY A 88 2.30 2.34 7.07
N ASN A 89 2.77 2.39 8.30
CA ASN A 89 2.27 3.34 9.29
C ASN A 89 2.56 4.80 8.92
N VAL A 90 3.66 5.08 8.24
CA VAL A 90 3.95 6.43 7.75
C VAL A 90 2.82 6.90 6.83
N ALA A 91 2.41 6.05 5.88
CA ALA A 91 1.30 6.37 4.98
C ALA A 91 -0.03 6.45 5.72
N ARG A 92 -0.24 5.61 6.73
CA ARG A 92 -1.46 5.65 7.54
C ARG A 92 -1.62 6.99 8.25
N VAL A 93 -0.56 7.52 8.83
CA VAL A 93 -0.60 8.83 9.50
C VAL A 93 -0.96 9.92 8.49
N ALA A 94 -0.34 9.89 7.31
CA ALA A 94 -0.65 10.84 6.24
C ALA A 94 -2.11 10.71 5.79
N MET A 95 -2.60 9.48 5.63
CA MET A 95 -4.00 9.23 5.25
C MET A 95 -4.98 9.79 6.27
N LYS A 96 -4.72 9.54 7.55
CA LYS A 96 -5.61 10.02 8.62
C LYS A 96 -5.65 11.53 8.69
N GLU A 97 -4.52 12.17 8.49
CA GLU A 97 -4.44 13.64 8.44
C GLU A 97 -5.27 14.18 7.29
N LEU A 98 -5.17 13.55 6.12
CA LEU A 98 -5.95 13.95 4.95
C LEU A 98 -7.45 13.74 5.18
N GLU A 99 -7.83 12.60 5.75
CA GLU A 99 -9.23 12.29 6.07
C GLU A 99 -9.81 13.31 7.06
N ALA A 100 -9.02 13.73 8.04
CA ALA A 100 -9.45 14.75 9.00
C ALA A 100 -9.71 16.10 8.33
N LYS A 101 -8.91 16.48 7.35
CA LYS A 101 -9.05 17.75 6.65
C LYS A 101 -10.15 17.76 5.61
N THR A 102 -10.42 16.62 4.98
CA THR A 102 -11.44 16.52 3.92
C THR A 102 -12.80 16.08 4.46
N GLY A 103 -12.84 15.44 5.62
CA GLY A 103 -14.05 14.83 6.17
C GLY A 103 -14.50 13.59 5.41
N ARG A 104 -13.63 13.02 4.57
CA ARG A 104 -13.95 11.85 3.73
C ARG A 104 -12.91 10.75 3.89
N LYS A 105 -13.36 9.49 3.77
CA LYS A 105 -12.46 8.34 3.77
C LYS A 105 -11.71 8.25 2.45
N VAL A 106 -10.43 7.88 2.52
CA VAL A 106 -9.60 7.66 1.33
C VAL A 106 -9.91 6.32 0.69
N VAL A 107 -9.96 5.25 1.52
CA VAL A 107 -10.24 3.89 1.03
C VAL A 107 -11.73 3.63 1.13
N THR A 108 -12.39 3.48 -0.01
CA THR A 108 -13.84 3.28 -0.10
C THR A 108 -14.17 2.10 -1.02
N ALA A 109 -15.44 1.72 -1.06
CA ALA A 109 -15.94 0.61 -1.88
C ALA A 109 -16.21 1.03 -3.33
N LEU A 110 -15.40 1.92 -3.91
CA LEU A 110 -15.50 2.29 -5.31
C LEU A 110 -15.08 1.11 -6.19
N ASN A 111 -15.86 0.87 -7.26
CA ASN A 111 -15.47 -0.16 -8.23
C ASN A 111 -14.58 0.43 -9.34
N ALA A 112 -14.01 -0.43 -10.17
CA ALA A 112 -13.09 -0.02 -11.23
C ALA A 112 -13.71 1.03 -12.18
N LYS A 113 -14.98 0.84 -12.55
CA LYS A 113 -15.70 1.77 -13.42
C LYS A 113 -15.78 3.17 -12.78
N THR A 114 -16.12 3.23 -11.50
CA THR A 114 -16.22 4.49 -10.77
C THR A 114 -14.85 5.20 -10.70
N VAL A 115 -13.78 4.45 -10.45
CA VAL A 115 -12.43 5.00 -10.43
C VAL A 115 -12.04 5.59 -11.78
N LEU A 116 -12.34 4.89 -12.86
CA LEU A 116 -12.06 5.37 -14.22
C LEU A 116 -12.84 6.67 -14.52
N GLN A 117 -14.11 6.76 -14.11
CA GLN A 117 -14.89 7.97 -14.29
C GLN A 117 -14.30 9.15 -13.52
N LEU A 118 -13.86 8.93 -12.28
CA LEU A 118 -13.22 9.97 -11.47
C LEU A 118 -11.92 10.46 -12.11
N LYS A 119 -11.12 9.55 -12.66
CA LYS A 119 -9.88 9.89 -13.35
C LYS A 119 -10.16 10.72 -14.60
N LYS A 120 -11.17 10.38 -15.38
CA LYS A 120 -11.59 11.15 -16.56
C LYS A 120 -11.99 12.57 -16.18
N LYS A 121 -12.76 12.74 -15.10
CA LYS A 121 -13.16 14.07 -14.62
C LYS A 121 -11.96 14.93 -14.23
N LYS A 122 -10.93 14.34 -13.64
CA LYS A 122 -9.72 15.06 -13.24
C LYS A 122 -8.86 15.49 -14.43
N GLU A 123 -8.95 14.79 -15.53
CA GLU A 123 -8.18 15.09 -16.74
C GLU A 123 -8.77 16.25 -17.55
N LYS A 124 -9.99 16.66 -17.25
CA LYS A 124 -10.63 17.82 -17.87
C LYS A 124 -10.30 19.07 -17.13
#